data_c0a917e676b7b4c7de9b1da3833fc838
#
_entry.id   c0a917e676b7b4c7de9b1da3833fc838
#
_cell.length_a   1.000
_cell.length_b   1.000
_cell.length_c   1.000
_cell.angle_alpha   90.00
_cell.angle_beta   90.00
_cell.angle_gamma   90.00
#
_symmetry.space_group_name_H-M   'P 1'
#
loop_
_entity.id
_entity.type
_entity.pdbx_description
1 polymer ?
#
loop_
_entity_poly.entity_id
_entity_poly.type
_entity_poly.pdbx_seq_one_letter_code
_entity_poly.pdbx_strand_id
1 'polypeptide(L)'
;MNRYPLWKYVLLAFALVIGLVYTLPNLFGQSPAVQVSSGKVVVKVDASLVGRVQQALDAAGLKPDYVQLEGNSVRARLADTDAQLRGKDVIGKALNADPSDPSYIVALNLVSRSPQWLASLHALPMNLGLDLQGGVHFLMQVDMKAALTKKAESLTGDIRTLLRDKNVRHSGISRDGNTVSVNFRDEATRTAALGLLSDSLPDVQWTPQAGGANGDLSLSGALKPAEAIKVQQAALKQNITTLHNRVNELGVAEPVIQQQGLDRVVVQLPGVQDTAKAKDIIGRTATLELRMVDDSAEAAAAATGSGPVPFGTERYVERGGRPLIVKRQVILTGDNLADAQPGFDDHQQPAVHLKVDAKGTRIMRDISRDNVGKRMAILLFEKGKGEVITAPVIRGELGASFQISGSMTTQEATDTALLLRAGSLAAPMEIIEERTIGPSLGADNIAKGFHSLTYGFAAIAVFMCLYYLLFGVFSTLALAFNLLMLVAVLSMMQATLTLPGIAAIALALGMAIDANVLINERVREELRNGSSPQAAIHAGYERAFATILDSNITTLIAGVALLAFGSGPVRGFAVVHCLGIVTSMFSAVMFSRGLVNLWYGRQKKLKSVSIGQVWRPGGTPPAAEIQPSDAS
;
A
#
# COMPACT_ATOMS: atom_id res chain seq x y z
N MET A 1 -36.04 -27.25 -25.81
CA MET A 1 -35.50 -25.91 -26.03
C MET A 1 -35.09 -25.23 -24.74
N ASN A 2 -35.86 -25.22 -23.67
CA ASN A 2 -35.48 -24.50 -22.42
C ASN A 2 -34.94 -25.45 -21.32
N ARG A 3 -33.89 -26.22 -21.61
CA ARG A 3 -33.22 -27.06 -20.61
C ARG A 3 -31.72 -26.83 -20.70
N TYR A 4 -31.13 -26.50 -19.56
CA TYR A 4 -29.69 -26.49 -19.43
C TYR A 4 -29.13 -27.91 -19.27
N PRO A 5 -27.96 -28.23 -19.84
CA PRO A 5 -27.23 -29.44 -19.49
C PRO A 5 -26.86 -29.40 -18.00
N LEU A 6 -26.78 -30.56 -17.36
CA LEU A 6 -26.52 -30.68 -15.92
C LEU A 6 -25.27 -29.91 -15.45
N TRP A 7 -24.22 -29.89 -16.27
CA TRP A 7 -22.99 -29.17 -15.90
C TRP A 7 -23.21 -27.67 -15.65
N LYS A 8 -24.16 -27.01 -16.34
CA LYS A 8 -24.48 -25.60 -16.09
C LYS A 8 -25.14 -25.40 -14.72
N TYR A 9 -26.01 -26.32 -14.30
CA TYR A 9 -26.58 -26.25 -12.95
C TYR A 9 -25.55 -26.54 -11.87
N VAL A 10 -24.62 -27.46 -12.10
CA VAL A 10 -23.50 -27.73 -11.20
C VAL A 10 -22.60 -26.47 -11.07
N LEU A 11 -22.29 -25.80 -12.18
CA LEU A 11 -21.53 -24.56 -12.19
C LEU A 11 -22.25 -23.46 -11.39
N LEU A 12 -23.55 -23.28 -11.58
CA LEU A 12 -24.35 -22.28 -10.84
C LEU A 12 -24.41 -22.61 -9.34
N ALA A 13 -24.58 -23.89 -8.98
CA ALA A 13 -24.57 -24.32 -7.59
C ALA A 13 -23.18 -24.11 -6.96
N PHE A 14 -22.11 -24.41 -7.67
CA PHE A 14 -20.75 -24.18 -7.24
C PHE A 14 -20.46 -22.67 -7.03
N ALA A 15 -20.86 -21.84 -7.99
CA ALA A 15 -20.75 -20.38 -7.86
C ALA A 15 -21.55 -19.85 -6.65
N LEU A 16 -22.75 -20.39 -6.41
CA LEU A 16 -23.55 -20.01 -5.23
C LEU A 16 -22.85 -20.38 -3.91
N VAL A 17 -22.28 -21.60 -3.83
CA VAL A 17 -21.55 -22.05 -2.63
C VAL A 17 -20.31 -21.21 -2.39
N ILE A 18 -19.50 -20.96 -3.42
CA ILE A 18 -18.35 -20.06 -3.32
C ILE A 18 -18.81 -18.66 -2.91
N GLY A 19 -19.86 -18.15 -3.55
CA GLY A 19 -20.45 -16.86 -3.23
C GLY A 19 -20.80 -16.75 -1.74
N LEU A 20 -21.46 -17.76 -1.19
CA LEU A 20 -21.82 -17.80 0.24
C LEU A 20 -20.58 -17.88 1.13
N VAL A 21 -19.63 -18.79 0.85
CA VAL A 21 -18.44 -19.01 1.68
C VAL A 21 -17.58 -17.73 1.77
N TYR A 22 -17.34 -17.06 0.64
CA TYR A 22 -16.49 -15.86 0.62
C TYR A 22 -17.22 -14.56 1.01
N THR A 23 -18.55 -14.53 0.96
CA THR A 23 -19.35 -13.40 1.47
C THR A 23 -19.52 -13.47 2.98
N LEU A 24 -19.64 -14.67 3.54
CA LEU A 24 -19.94 -14.90 4.95
C LEU A 24 -18.99 -14.19 5.93
N PRO A 25 -17.65 -14.13 5.71
CA PRO A 25 -16.72 -13.42 6.60
C PRO A 25 -17.07 -11.95 6.83
N ASN A 26 -17.65 -11.27 5.86
CA ASN A 26 -18.00 -9.85 5.95
C ASN A 26 -19.19 -9.57 6.90
N LEU A 27 -19.97 -10.59 7.23
CA LEU A 27 -21.11 -10.45 8.14
C LEU A 27 -20.73 -10.50 9.62
N PHE A 28 -19.54 -11.02 9.96
CA PHE A 28 -19.12 -11.18 11.35
C PHE A 28 -18.55 -9.91 11.97
N GLY A 29 -18.18 -8.91 11.16
CA GLY A 29 -17.58 -7.67 11.64
C GLY A 29 -16.17 -7.86 12.22
N GLN A 30 -15.66 -6.82 12.88
CA GLN A 30 -14.34 -6.81 13.51
C GLN A 30 -14.48 -6.63 15.03
N SER A 31 -13.53 -7.18 15.78
CA SER A 31 -13.40 -6.97 17.22
C SER A 31 -12.06 -6.32 17.54
N PRO A 32 -12.03 -5.50 18.59
CA PRO A 32 -10.81 -5.00 19.17
C PRO A 32 -9.88 -6.14 19.58
N ALA A 33 -8.60 -6.04 19.22
CA ALA A 33 -7.59 -7.02 19.59
C ALA A 33 -6.28 -6.33 19.96
N VAL A 34 -5.47 -6.99 20.76
CA VAL A 34 -4.11 -6.60 21.06
C VAL A 34 -3.18 -7.55 20.33
N GLN A 35 -2.28 -7.00 19.56
CA GLN A 35 -1.24 -7.74 18.85
C GLN A 35 0.08 -7.59 19.59
N VAL A 36 0.73 -8.72 19.85
CA VAL A 36 2.06 -8.79 20.45
C VAL A 36 3.02 -9.35 19.42
N SER A 37 4.01 -8.58 19.05
CA SER A 37 5.09 -8.98 18.14
C SER A 37 6.44 -8.86 18.83
N SER A 38 7.47 -9.49 18.27
CA SER A 38 8.82 -9.36 18.83
C SER A 38 9.33 -7.94 18.68
N GLY A 39 9.81 -7.36 19.77
CA GLY A 39 10.56 -6.10 19.77
C GLY A 39 12.05 -6.30 19.55
N LYS A 40 12.55 -7.55 19.66
CA LYS A 40 13.98 -7.90 19.55
C LYS A 40 14.17 -9.16 18.72
N VAL A 41 15.18 -9.21 17.89
CA VAL A 41 15.49 -10.38 17.03
C VAL A 41 15.73 -11.67 17.84
N VAL A 42 16.26 -11.52 19.03
CA VAL A 42 16.58 -12.66 19.93
C VAL A 42 15.32 -13.22 20.60
N VAL A 43 14.24 -12.46 20.63
CA VAL A 43 12.99 -12.84 21.28
C VAL A 43 12.08 -13.48 20.24
N LYS A 44 11.92 -14.79 20.34
CA LYS A 44 11.00 -15.51 19.47
C LYS A 44 9.57 -15.37 19.94
N VAL A 45 8.67 -15.17 18.99
CA VAL A 45 7.24 -15.26 19.22
C VAL A 45 6.84 -16.70 18.98
N ASP A 46 6.59 -17.42 20.06
CA ASP A 46 6.26 -18.85 20.03
C ASP A 46 4.98 -19.15 20.85
N ALA A 47 4.63 -20.43 20.93
CA ALA A 47 3.47 -20.87 21.68
C ALA A 47 3.54 -20.54 23.19
N SER A 48 4.74 -20.37 23.77
CA SER A 48 4.90 -20.01 25.19
C SER A 48 4.42 -18.58 25.46
N LEU A 49 4.57 -17.68 24.47
CA LEU A 49 4.09 -16.32 24.57
C LEU A 49 2.56 -16.26 24.64
N VAL A 50 1.85 -17.17 23.97
CA VAL A 50 0.38 -17.27 24.04
C VAL A 50 -0.07 -17.47 25.50
N GLY A 51 0.60 -18.42 26.22
CA GLY A 51 0.30 -18.68 27.64
C GLY A 51 0.58 -17.47 28.53
N ARG A 52 1.69 -16.75 28.30
CA ARG A 52 2.05 -15.54 29.06
C ARG A 52 1.06 -14.40 28.83
N VAL A 53 0.63 -14.19 27.59
CA VAL A 53 -0.40 -13.17 27.25
C VAL A 53 -1.73 -13.53 27.90
N GLN A 54 -2.13 -14.82 27.82
CA GLN A 54 -3.35 -15.29 28.46
C GLN A 54 -3.32 -15.06 29.98
N GLN A 55 -2.24 -15.47 30.66
CA GLN A 55 -2.07 -15.28 32.11
C GLN A 55 -2.11 -13.80 32.51
N ALA A 56 -1.49 -12.92 31.73
CA ALA A 56 -1.49 -11.50 31.99
C ALA A 56 -2.91 -10.91 31.93
N LEU A 57 -3.70 -11.31 30.92
CA LEU A 57 -5.09 -10.86 30.77
C LEU A 57 -5.99 -11.43 31.88
N ASP A 58 -5.86 -12.70 32.21
CA ASP A 58 -6.64 -13.37 33.25
C ASP A 58 -6.36 -12.76 34.64
N ALA A 59 -5.09 -12.46 34.95
CA ALA A 59 -4.71 -11.80 36.19
C ALA A 59 -5.32 -10.39 36.34
N ALA A 60 -5.61 -9.71 35.24
CA ALA A 60 -6.27 -8.41 35.21
C ALA A 60 -7.81 -8.52 35.14
N GLY A 61 -8.37 -9.72 35.16
CA GLY A 61 -9.82 -9.95 35.02
C GLY A 61 -10.37 -9.67 33.63
N LEU A 62 -9.50 -9.59 32.62
CA LEU A 62 -9.85 -9.40 31.21
C LEU A 62 -9.97 -10.77 30.54
N LYS A 63 -11.16 -11.14 30.11
CA LYS A 63 -11.40 -12.40 29.41
C LYS A 63 -11.28 -12.18 27.91
N PRO A 64 -10.21 -12.69 27.25
CA PRO A 64 -10.13 -12.66 25.79
C PRO A 64 -11.06 -13.71 25.20
N ASP A 65 -11.65 -13.44 24.02
CA ASP A 65 -12.39 -14.44 23.27
C ASP A 65 -11.46 -15.56 22.77
N TYR A 66 -10.26 -15.18 22.35
CA TYR A 66 -9.15 -16.10 22.07
C TYR A 66 -7.80 -15.39 22.16
N VAL A 67 -6.74 -16.18 22.40
CA VAL A 67 -5.34 -15.75 22.25
C VAL A 67 -4.66 -16.76 21.35
N GLN A 68 -4.14 -16.33 20.23
CA GLN A 68 -3.56 -17.23 19.21
C GLN A 68 -2.28 -16.66 18.62
N LEU A 69 -1.40 -17.59 18.20
CA LEU A 69 -0.21 -17.29 17.42
C LEU A 69 -0.60 -17.24 15.93
N GLU A 70 -0.44 -16.08 15.30
CA GLU A 70 -0.68 -15.89 13.87
C GLU A 70 0.61 -15.36 13.21
N GLY A 71 1.24 -16.22 12.40
CA GLY A 71 2.53 -15.91 11.80
C GLY A 71 3.58 -15.59 12.86
N ASN A 72 4.09 -14.36 12.89
CA ASN A 72 5.13 -13.91 13.81
C ASN A 72 4.59 -13.00 14.92
N SER A 73 3.32 -13.10 15.26
CA SER A 73 2.67 -12.30 16.31
C SER A 73 1.63 -13.11 17.08
N VAL A 74 1.41 -12.76 18.36
CA VAL A 74 0.30 -13.28 19.16
C VAL A 74 -0.80 -12.25 19.15
N ARG A 75 -2.03 -12.66 18.84
CA ARG A 75 -3.22 -11.81 18.84
C ARG A 75 -4.19 -12.26 19.91
N ALA A 76 -4.60 -11.30 20.76
CA ALA A 76 -5.62 -11.48 21.79
C ALA A 76 -6.84 -10.66 21.42
N ARG A 77 -7.98 -11.31 21.14
CA ARG A 77 -9.24 -10.64 20.83
C ARG A 77 -9.99 -10.31 22.11
N LEU A 78 -10.48 -9.08 22.23
CA LEU A 78 -11.16 -8.56 23.39
C LEU A 78 -12.57 -8.09 23.03
N ALA A 79 -13.44 -7.96 24.04
CA ALA A 79 -14.86 -7.69 23.84
C ALA A 79 -15.12 -6.28 23.29
N ASP A 80 -14.42 -5.28 23.79
CA ASP A 80 -14.61 -3.87 23.47
C ASP A 80 -13.29 -3.08 23.47
N THR A 81 -13.36 -1.81 23.10
CA THR A 81 -12.19 -0.91 22.99
C THR A 81 -11.59 -0.58 24.36
N ASP A 82 -12.41 -0.52 25.43
CA ASP A 82 -11.92 -0.24 26.79
C ASP A 82 -11.12 -1.43 27.33
N ALA A 83 -11.61 -2.65 27.08
CA ALA A 83 -10.88 -3.87 27.39
C ALA A 83 -9.58 -3.96 26.57
N GLN A 84 -9.61 -3.52 25.31
CA GLN A 84 -8.43 -3.48 24.43
C GLN A 84 -7.34 -2.53 24.97
N LEU A 85 -7.71 -1.32 25.38
CA LEU A 85 -6.76 -0.35 25.94
C LEU A 85 -6.15 -0.87 27.24
N ARG A 86 -6.98 -1.37 28.16
CA ARG A 86 -6.50 -2.00 29.40
C ARG A 86 -5.65 -3.23 29.12
N GLY A 87 -6.05 -4.06 28.17
CA GLY A 87 -5.30 -5.25 27.76
C GLY A 87 -3.92 -4.91 27.21
N LYS A 88 -3.80 -3.85 26.39
CA LYS A 88 -2.51 -3.34 25.91
C LYS A 88 -1.58 -2.98 27.06
N ASP A 89 -2.09 -2.22 28.04
CA ASP A 89 -1.28 -1.77 29.18
C ASP A 89 -0.86 -2.93 30.09
N VAL A 90 -1.78 -3.87 30.36
CA VAL A 90 -1.52 -5.05 31.17
C VAL A 90 -0.50 -5.98 30.50
N ILE A 91 -0.69 -6.30 29.22
CA ILE A 91 0.24 -7.13 28.45
C ILE A 91 1.60 -6.44 28.35
N GLY A 92 1.60 -5.13 28.08
CA GLY A 92 2.83 -4.34 27.99
C GLY A 92 3.65 -4.42 29.27
N LYS A 93 3.03 -4.24 30.44
CA LYS A 93 3.68 -4.35 31.76
C LYS A 93 4.12 -5.77 32.08
N ALA A 94 3.33 -6.77 31.74
CA ALA A 94 3.63 -8.17 32.05
C ALA A 94 4.76 -8.76 31.19
N LEU A 95 4.88 -8.32 29.94
CA LEU A 95 5.86 -8.85 29.00
C LEU A 95 7.15 -8.03 28.96
N ASN A 96 7.09 -6.74 29.27
CA ASN A 96 8.21 -5.82 29.29
C ASN A 96 8.49 -5.37 30.72
N ALA A 97 9.46 -6.02 31.35
CA ALA A 97 9.89 -5.70 32.72
C ALA A 97 10.49 -4.28 32.81
N ASP A 98 11.14 -3.83 31.74
CA ASP A 98 11.67 -2.48 31.59
C ASP A 98 10.93 -1.77 30.46
N PRO A 99 10.16 -0.70 30.74
CA PRO A 99 9.47 0.09 29.70
C PRO A 99 10.43 0.80 28.74
N SER A 100 11.67 1.06 29.15
CA SER A 100 12.69 1.67 28.30
C SER A 100 13.37 0.66 27.36
N ASP A 101 13.21 -0.64 27.61
CA ASP A 101 13.78 -1.73 26.83
C ASP A 101 12.73 -2.83 26.53
N PRO A 102 11.69 -2.54 25.73
CA PRO A 102 10.60 -3.47 25.51
C PRO A 102 11.06 -4.68 24.68
N SER A 103 10.93 -5.87 25.25
CA SER A 103 11.18 -7.14 24.56
C SER A 103 10.09 -7.49 23.55
N TYR A 104 8.89 -6.97 23.76
CA TYR A 104 7.73 -7.18 22.91
C TYR A 104 7.06 -5.86 22.56
N ILE A 105 6.66 -5.70 21.31
CA ILE A 105 5.84 -4.59 20.83
C ILE A 105 4.38 -4.98 21.01
N VAL A 106 3.63 -4.19 21.80
CA VAL A 106 2.21 -4.40 22.07
C VAL A 106 1.41 -3.31 21.34
N ALA A 107 0.71 -3.68 20.27
CA ALA A 107 -0.04 -2.77 19.42
C ALA A 107 -1.55 -3.04 19.49
N LEU A 108 -2.35 -1.98 19.31
CA LEU A 108 -3.78 -2.12 19.10
C LEU A 108 -4.06 -2.59 17.67
N ASN A 109 -4.96 -3.55 17.52
CA ASN A 109 -5.33 -4.09 16.21
C ASN A 109 -6.85 -4.40 16.19
N LEU A 110 -7.38 -4.61 14.99
CA LEU A 110 -8.74 -5.10 14.77
C LEU A 110 -8.67 -6.47 14.10
N VAL A 111 -9.42 -7.44 14.60
CA VAL A 111 -9.43 -8.82 14.09
C VAL A 111 -10.84 -9.21 13.69
N SER A 112 -10.97 -9.94 12.59
CA SER A 112 -12.27 -10.47 12.17
C SER A 112 -12.88 -11.39 13.22
N ARG A 113 -14.21 -11.31 13.40
CA ARG A 113 -15.01 -12.26 14.20
C ARG A 113 -15.32 -13.57 13.45
N SER A 114 -14.81 -13.73 12.26
CA SER A 114 -15.07 -14.93 11.44
C SER A 114 -14.63 -16.20 12.16
N PRO A 115 -15.41 -17.29 12.05
CA PRO A 115 -15.02 -18.60 12.55
C PRO A 115 -13.74 -19.12 11.90
N GLN A 116 -12.95 -19.89 12.63
CA GLN A 116 -11.64 -20.38 12.18
C GLN A 116 -11.70 -21.25 10.92
N TRP A 117 -12.80 -22.00 10.70
CA TRP A 117 -12.94 -22.82 9.51
C TRP A 117 -13.01 -22.00 8.22
N LEU A 118 -13.54 -20.76 8.28
CA LEU A 118 -13.49 -19.82 7.14
C LEU A 118 -12.07 -19.34 6.88
N ALA A 119 -11.31 -19.03 7.93
CA ALA A 119 -9.92 -18.64 7.79
C ALA A 119 -9.06 -19.77 7.20
N SER A 120 -9.31 -21.04 7.58
CA SER A 120 -8.60 -22.20 7.01
C SER A 120 -8.88 -22.40 5.50
N LEU A 121 -10.02 -21.92 5.00
CA LEU A 121 -10.36 -21.88 3.58
C LEU A 121 -9.87 -20.60 2.88
N HIS A 122 -9.07 -19.78 3.55
CA HIS A 122 -8.63 -18.45 3.07
C HIS A 122 -9.83 -17.52 2.72
N ALA A 123 -11.01 -17.78 3.30
CA ALA A 123 -12.15 -16.91 3.20
C ALA A 123 -12.04 -15.80 4.26
N LEU A 124 -11.39 -14.70 3.90
CA LEU A 124 -11.19 -13.53 4.73
C LEU A 124 -12.17 -12.42 4.35
N PRO A 125 -12.58 -11.54 5.29
CA PRO A 125 -13.39 -10.38 4.93
C PRO A 125 -12.60 -9.43 4.01
N MET A 126 -13.30 -8.65 3.19
CA MET A 126 -12.67 -7.60 2.39
C MET A 126 -12.08 -6.52 3.30
N ASN A 127 -11.03 -5.84 2.83
CA ASN A 127 -10.42 -4.76 3.56
C ASN A 127 -11.29 -3.49 3.51
N LEU A 128 -11.31 -2.73 4.60
CA LEU A 128 -12.05 -1.47 4.65
C LEU A 128 -11.07 -0.30 4.47
N GLY A 129 -11.41 0.62 3.59
CA GLY A 129 -10.63 1.84 3.37
C GLY A 129 -10.75 2.83 4.53
N LEU A 130 -9.94 3.89 4.45
CA LEU A 130 -9.84 4.94 5.46
C LEU A 130 -11.20 5.54 5.83
N ASP A 131 -12.08 5.75 4.85
CA ASP A 131 -13.41 6.35 5.03
C ASP A 131 -14.38 5.47 5.84
N LEU A 132 -14.11 4.17 5.93
CA LEU A 132 -14.96 3.18 6.58
C LEU A 132 -14.36 2.62 7.88
N GLN A 133 -13.03 2.51 7.97
CA GLN A 133 -12.35 1.99 9.16
C GLN A 133 -11.84 3.10 10.08
N GLY A 134 -11.77 4.34 9.56
CA GLY A 134 -11.05 5.42 10.21
C GLY A 134 -9.55 5.26 10.02
N GLY A 135 -8.77 6.16 10.59
CA GLY A 135 -7.31 6.17 10.50
C GLY A 135 -6.74 7.51 10.08
N VAL A 136 -5.59 7.52 9.43
CA VAL A 136 -4.85 8.75 9.10
C VAL A 136 -4.60 8.87 7.60
N HIS A 137 -4.76 10.08 7.10
CA HIS A 137 -4.39 10.50 5.76
C HIS A 137 -3.29 11.54 5.84
N PHE A 138 -2.17 11.27 5.18
CA PHE A 138 -1.09 12.24 4.97
C PHE A 138 -0.95 12.56 3.50
N LEU A 139 -0.82 13.86 3.18
CA LEU A 139 -0.32 14.31 1.91
C LEU A 139 1.11 14.82 2.12
N MET A 140 2.07 14.19 1.45
CA MET A 140 3.49 14.50 1.59
C MET A 140 4.03 15.09 0.29
N GLN A 141 4.85 16.13 0.40
CA GLN A 141 5.56 16.72 -0.72
C GLN A 141 7.02 16.32 -0.69
N VAL A 142 7.53 15.87 -1.84
CA VAL A 142 8.93 15.47 -2.03
C VAL A 142 9.76 16.69 -2.43
N ASP A 143 10.87 16.92 -1.76
CA ASP A 143 11.82 17.97 -2.14
C ASP A 143 12.61 17.56 -3.40
N MET A 144 12.05 17.91 -4.55
CA MET A 144 12.66 17.64 -5.85
C MET A 144 13.98 18.38 -6.08
N LYS A 145 14.18 19.52 -5.40
CA LYS A 145 15.45 20.26 -5.47
C LYS A 145 16.56 19.49 -4.74
N ALA A 146 16.24 18.96 -3.56
CA ALA A 146 17.19 18.12 -2.81
C ALA A 146 17.56 16.85 -3.59
N ALA A 147 16.62 16.23 -4.33
CA ALA A 147 16.93 15.09 -5.19
C ALA A 147 17.95 15.45 -6.29
N LEU A 148 17.76 16.57 -6.97
CA LEU A 148 18.69 17.04 -8.00
C LEU A 148 20.05 17.44 -7.41
N THR A 149 20.06 18.07 -6.23
CA THR A 149 21.28 18.44 -5.49
C THR A 149 22.10 17.20 -5.13
N LYS A 150 21.44 16.16 -4.59
CA LYS A 150 22.10 14.87 -4.27
C LYS A 150 22.69 14.21 -5.52
N LYS A 151 22.00 14.28 -6.66
CA LYS A 151 22.52 13.78 -7.92
C LYS A 151 23.74 14.57 -8.39
N ALA A 152 23.74 15.89 -8.26
CA ALA A 152 24.88 16.75 -8.58
C ALA A 152 26.10 16.47 -7.66
N GLU A 153 25.87 16.16 -6.38
CA GLU A 153 26.93 15.69 -5.46
C GLU A 153 27.57 14.39 -5.91
N SER A 154 26.74 13.40 -6.27
CA SER A 154 27.25 12.13 -6.84
C SER A 154 28.09 12.38 -8.10
N LEU A 155 27.57 13.22 -9.02
CA LEU A 155 28.30 13.59 -10.24
C LEU A 155 29.66 14.23 -9.94
N THR A 156 29.76 15.05 -8.88
CA THR A 156 31.05 15.65 -8.48
C THR A 156 32.08 14.58 -8.10
N GLY A 157 31.65 13.50 -7.46
CA GLY A 157 32.49 12.33 -7.15
C GLY A 157 32.92 11.57 -8.40
N ASP A 158 31.95 11.30 -9.28
CA ASP A 158 32.17 10.56 -10.54
C ASP A 158 33.15 11.33 -11.44
N ILE A 159 32.96 12.64 -11.60
CA ILE A 159 33.86 13.53 -12.37
C ILE A 159 35.27 13.50 -11.81
N ARG A 160 35.42 13.61 -10.47
CA ARG A 160 36.75 13.59 -9.82
C ARG A 160 37.46 12.26 -10.10
N THR A 161 36.74 11.15 -10.00
CA THR A 161 37.29 9.82 -10.26
C THR A 161 37.69 9.68 -11.74
N LEU A 162 36.81 10.07 -12.65
CA LEU A 162 37.05 10.00 -14.10
C LEU A 162 38.26 10.82 -14.55
N LEU A 163 38.36 12.08 -14.09
CA LEU A 163 39.48 12.97 -14.41
C LEU A 163 40.83 12.44 -13.84
N ARG A 164 40.79 11.88 -12.63
CA ARG A 164 41.98 11.25 -12.01
C ARG A 164 42.41 10.00 -12.80
N ASP A 165 41.50 9.13 -13.13
CA ASP A 165 41.80 7.85 -13.81
C ASP A 165 42.32 8.08 -15.25
N LYS A 166 41.90 9.17 -15.89
CA LYS A 166 42.39 9.61 -17.20
C LYS A 166 43.55 10.60 -17.13
N ASN A 167 44.11 10.85 -15.94
CA ASN A 167 45.21 11.78 -15.69
C ASN A 167 44.99 13.22 -16.22
N VAL A 168 43.72 13.67 -16.27
CA VAL A 168 43.40 15.06 -16.64
C VAL A 168 43.50 15.95 -15.40
N ARG A 169 44.44 16.93 -15.42
CA ARG A 169 44.67 17.85 -14.31
C ARG A 169 43.61 18.94 -14.26
N HIS A 170 43.08 19.22 -13.08
CA HIS A 170 42.12 20.29 -12.82
C HIS A 170 42.57 21.14 -11.61
N SER A 171 42.19 22.41 -11.54
CA SER A 171 42.46 23.29 -10.41
C SER A 171 41.45 23.19 -9.27
N GLY A 172 40.27 22.64 -9.55
CA GLY A 172 39.24 22.40 -8.54
C GLY A 172 37.94 21.94 -9.17
N ILE A 173 37.11 21.28 -8.35
CA ILE A 173 35.74 20.94 -8.69
C ILE A 173 34.84 21.54 -7.60
N SER A 174 33.94 22.41 -7.99
CA SER A 174 32.97 23.06 -7.11
C SER A 174 31.55 22.75 -7.56
N ARG A 175 30.59 22.95 -6.68
CA ARG A 175 29.17 22.77 -6.97
C ARG A 175 28.41 24.01 -6.48
N ASP A 176 27.49 24.48 -7.31
CA ASP A 176 26.52 25.50 -6.97
C ASP A 176 25.12 24.98 -7.30
N GLY A 177 24.33 24.68 -6.25
CA GLY A 177 23.03 24.07 -6.40
C GLY A 177 23.08 22.75 -7.20
N ASN A 178 22.47 22.75 -8.39
CA ASN A 178 22.38 21.58 -9.28
C ASN A 178 23.45 21.58 -10.39
N THR A 179 24.37 22.55 -10.38
CA THR A 179 25.41 22.73 -11.37
C THR A 179 26.76 22.36 -10.79
N VAL A 180 27.55 21.60 -11.53
CA VAL A 180 28.93 21.24 -11.18
C VAL A 180 29.88 22.04 -12.05
N SER A 181 30.85 22.69 -11.45
CA SER A 181 31.89 23.47 -12.15
C SER A 181 33.25 22.84 -11.94
N VAL A 182 33.97 22.62 -13.02
CA VAL A 182 35.34 22.10 -13.02
C VAL A 182 36.26 23.19 -13.57
N ASN A 183 37.29 23.57 -12.82
CA ASN A 183 38.22 24.63 -13.15
C ASN A 183 39.53 24.06 -13.73
N PHE A 184 40.04 24.70 -14.77
CA PHE A 184 41.27 24.33 -15.48
C PHE A 184 42.19 25.52 -15.62
N ARG A 185 43.52 25.25 -15.74
CA ARG A 185 44.54 26.29 -15.88
C ARG A 185 44.81 26.69 -17.32
N ASP A 186 44.56 25.77 -18.26
CA ASP A 186 44.80 25.96 -19.69
C ASP A 186 43.66 25.47 -20.55
N GLU A 187 43.55 26.00 -21.75
CA GLU A 187 42.44 25.72 -22.68
C GLU A 187 42.54 24.33 -23.31
N ALA A 188 43.78 23.83 -23.53
CA ALA A 188 43.98 22.50 -24.11
C ALA A 188 43.44 21.41 -23.16
N THR A 189 43.74 21.51 -21.87
CA THR A 189 43.23 20.59 -20.84
C THR A 189 41.72 20.70 -20.69
N ARG A 190 41.17 21.93 -20.74
CA ARG A 190 39.69 22.13 -20.69
C ARG A 190 39.02 21.46 -21.89
N THR A 191 39.55 21.62 -23.11
CA THR A 191 38.96 21.03 -24.31
C THR A 191 39.06 19.50 -24.30
N ALA A 192 40.19 18.94 -23.84
CA ALA A 192 40.33 17.50 -23.64
C ALA A 192 39.35 16.95 -22.61
N ALA A 193 39.18 17.68 -21.49
CA ALA A 193 38.19 17.35 -20.46
C ALA A 193 36.77 17.44 -20.97
N LEU A 194 36.43 18.43 -21.80
CA LEU A 194 35.10 18.57 -22.39
C LEU A 194 34.73 17.35 -23.24
N GLY A 195 35.65 16.87 -24.13
CA GLY A 195 35.43 15.67 -24.89
C GLY A 195 35.20 14.45 -24.00
N LEU A 196 36.13 14.22 -23.07
CA LEU A 196 36.04 13.09 -22.12
C LEU A 196 34.75 13.08 -21.29
N LEU A 197 34.37 14.23 -20.72
CA LEU A 197 33.18 14.35 -19.87
C LEU A 197 31.90 14.23 -20.69
N SER A 198 31.88 14.76 -21.91
CA SER A 198 30.70 14.63 -22.81
C SER A 198 30.47 13.18 -23.24
N ASP A 199 31.53 12.44 -23.51
CA ASP A 199 31.43 11.02 -23.91
C ASP A 199 31.08 10.10 -22.73
N SER A 200 31.65 10.38 -21.55
CA SER A 200 31.48 9.54 -20.35
C SER A 200 30.20 9.84 -19.56
N LEU A 201 29.71 11.08 -19.63
CA LEU A 201 28.55 11.58 -18.90
C LEU A 201 27.55 12.25 -19.86
N PRO A 202 26.91 11.49 -20.75
CA PRO A 202 26.02 12.01 -21.80
C PRO A 202 24.75 12.68 -21.24
N ASP A 203 24.42 12.43 -19.99
CA ASP A 203 23.25 12.99 -19.28
C ASP A 203 23.45 14.43 -18.83
N VAL A 204 24.70 14.92 -18.86
CA VAL A 204 25.10 16.26 -18.46
C VAL A 204 25.31 17.13 -19.68
N GLN A 205 24.80 18.34 -19.64
CA GLN A 205 25.08 19.37 -20.63
C GLN A 205 26.27 20.19 -20.13
N TRP A 206 27.35 20.15 -20.87
CA TRP A 206 28.60 20.87 -20.56
C TRP A 206 28.66 22.18 -21.30
N THR A 207 28.93 23.27 -20.60
CA THR A 207 29.08 24.61 -21.16
C THR A 207 30.43 25.19 -20.74
N PRO A 208 31.31 25.49 -21.69
CA PRO A 208 32.54 26.22 -21.36
C PRO A 208 32.24 27.62 -20.86
N GLN A 209 32.81 28.02 -19.76
CA GLN A 209 32.74 29.37 -19.22
C GLN A 209 34.13 29.98 -19.18
N ALA A 210 34.26 31.23 -19.57
CA ALA A 210 35.47 32.01 -19.48
C ALA A 210 35.39 33.00 -18.29
N GLY A 211 36.40 33.02 -17.43
CA GLY A 211 36.55 34.06 -16.42
C GLY A 211 35.83 33.83 -15.11
N GLY A 212 36.37 32.96 -14.23
CA GLY A 212 36.19 33.08 -12.79
C GLY A 212 37.00 34.26 -12.20
N ALA A 213 36.80 34.58 -10.92
CA ALA A 213 37.45 35.70 -10.24
C ALA A 213 39.00 35.71 -10.31
N ASN A 214 39.62 34.59 -10.72
CA ASN A 214 41.06 34.40 -10.87
C ASN A 214 41.51 34.17 -12.33
N GLY A 215 40.66 34.42 -13.36
CA GLY A 215 40.97 34.12 -14.76
C GLY A 215 40.98 32.66 -15.13
N ASP A 216 40.51 31.75 -14.26
CA ASP A 216 40.44 30.32 -14.48
C ASP A 216 39.39 29.99 -15.54
N LEU A 217 39.75 29.07 -16.44
CA LEU A 217 38.85 28.52 -17.46
C LEU A 217 38.00 27.41 -16.82
N SER A 218 36.69 27.52 -16.87
CA SER A 218 35.81 26.51 -16.26
C SER A 218 34.90 25.79 -17.26
N LEU A 219 34.50 24.57 -16.91
CA LEU A 219 33.41 23.84 -17.52
C LEU A 219 32.26 23.75 -16.52
N SER A 220 31.11 24.28 -16.90
CA SER A 220 29.88 24.17 -16.14
C SER A 220 29.04 23.01 -16.67
N GLY A 221 28.71 22.04 -15.84
CA GLY A 221 27.88 20.89 -16.15
C GLY A 221 26.55 20.95 -15.41
N ALA A 222 25.46 20.89 -16.14
CA ALA A 222 24.10 20.77 -15.59
C ALA A 222 23.41 19.55 -16.19
N LEU A 223 22.54 18.88 -15.42
CA LEU A 223 21.73 17.80 -15.95
C LEU A 223 20.83 18.31 -17.08
N LYS A 224 20.75 17.54 -18.17
CA LYS A 224 19.80 17.83 -19.24
C LYS A 224 18.37 17.81 -18.68
N PRO A 225 17.43 18.67 -19.17
CA PRO A 225 16.07 18.73 -18.65
C PRO A 225 15.35 17.38 -18.61
N ALA A 226 15.51 16.55 -19.65
CA ALA A 226 14.92 15.22 -19.70
C ALA A 226 15.47 14.28 -18.60
N GLU A 227 16.78 14.37 -18.33
CA GLU A 227 17.42 13.57 -17.28
C GLU A 227 17.08 14.09 -15.88
N ALA A 228 16.93 15.39 -15.71
CA ALA A 228 16.44 15.97 -14.44
C ALA A 228 15.05 15.43 -14.08
N ILE A 229 14.14 15.34 -15.07
CA ILE A 229 12.80 14.73 -14.89
C ILE A 229 12.92 13.25 -14.51
N LYS A 230 13.80 12.48 -15.15
CA LYS A 230 14.01 11.06 -14.79
C LYS A 230 14.54 10.90 -13.36
N VAL A 231 15.47 11.75 -12.93
CA VAL A 231 16.00 11.76 -11.56
C VAL A 231 14.88 12.04 -10.56
N GLN A 232 14.03 13.02 -10.84
CA GLN A 232 12.87 13.36 -9.99
C GLN A 232 11.87 12.19 -9.90
N GLN A 233 11.53 11.59 -11.04
CA GLN A 233 10.63 10.42 -11.09
C GLN A 233 11.23 9.21 -10.36
N ALA A 234 12.52 8.96 -10.52
CA ALA A 234 13.22 7.88 -9.82
C ALA A 234 13.22 8.12 -8.30
N ALA A 235 13.48 9.36 -7.86
CA ALA A 235 13.44 9.72 -6.44
C ALA A 235 12.04 9.55 -5.84
N LEU A 236 11.00 9.98 -6.57
CA LEU A 236 9.61 9.81 -6.14
C LEU A 236 9.24 8.32 -6.02
N LYS A 237 9.59 7.51 -7.02
CA LYS A 237 9.34 6.06 -7.01
C LYS A 237 10.07 5.37 -5.86
N GLN A 238 11.32 5.74 -5.62
CA GLN A 238 12.10 5.21 -4.50
C GLN A 238 11.48 5.61 -3.15
N ASN A 239 11.04 6.85 -2.99
CA ASN A 239 10.38 7.31 -1.79
C ASN A 239 9.07 6.55 -1.53
N ILE A 240 8.27 6.29 -2.56
CA ILE A 240 7.05 5.47 -2.45
C ILE A 240 7.40 4.05 -1.97
N THR A 241 8.45 3.43 -2.53
CA THR A 241 8.91 2.10 -2.09
C THR A 241 9.35 2.11 -0.63
N THR A 242 10.12 3.11 -0.23
CA THR A 242 10.56 3.29 1.16
C THR A 242 9.38 3.49 2.10
N LEU A 243 8.38 4.28 1.71
CA LEU A 243 7.14 4.46 2.49
C LEU A 243 6.37 3.14 2.65
N HIS A 244 6.25 2.34 1.59
CA HIS A 244 5.64 1.01 1.69
C HIS A 244 6.36 0.13 2.73
N ASN A 245 7.69 0.09 2.69
CA ASN A 245 8.46 -0.67 3.65
C ASN A 245 8.22 -0.18 5.08
N ARG A 246 8.24 1.13 5.31
CA ARG A 246 8.00 1.73 6.64
C ARG A 246 6.61 1.44 7.19
N VAL A 247 5.60 1.53 6.34
CA VAL A 247 4.21 1.27 6.74
C VAL A 247 3.98 -0.21 7.00
N ASN A 248 4.63 -1.10 6.24
CA ASN A 248 4.59 -2.54 6.50
C ASN A 248 5.19 -2.89 7.87
N GLU A 249 6.28 -2.21 8.27
CA GLU A 249 6.88 -2.38 9.61
C GLU A 249 5.95 -1.89 10.75
N LEU A 250 5.04 -0.96 10.46
CA LEU A 250 3.99 -0.55 11.39
C LEU A 250 2.88 -1.60 11.56
N GLY A 251 2.86 -2.62 10.70
CA GLY A 251 1.82 -3.65 10.71
C GLY A 251 0.45 -3.16 10.22
N VAL A 252 0.41 -2.06 9.47
CA VAL A 252 -0.84 -1.53 8.91
C VAL A 252 -1.31 -2.44 7.77
N ALA A 253 -2.54 -2.90 7.87
CA ALA A 253 -3.16 -3.68 6.81
C ALA A 253 -3.57 -2.75 5.65
N GLU A 254 -3.21 -3.14 4.43
CA GLU A 254 -3.62 -2.49 3.17
C GLU A 254 -3.46 -0.94 3.16
N PRO A 255 -2.25 -0.42 3.39
CA PRO A 255 -2.01 1.01 3.28
C PRO A 255 -2.15 1.45 1.81
N VAL A 256 -2.72 2.64 1.60
CA VAL A 256 -2.76 3.25 0.27
C VAL A 256 -1.61 4.24 0.17
N ILE A 257 -0.61 3.94 -0.65
CA ILE A 257 0.51 4.85 -0.92
C ILE A 257 0.57 5.08 -2.43
N GLN A 258 0.27 6.30 -2.85
CA GLN A 258 0.12 6.63 -4.27
C GLN A 258 0.72 7.99 -4.60
N GLN A 259 1.28 8.09 -5.81
CA GLN A 259 1.69 9.37 -6.36
C GLN A 259 0.48 10.26 -6.65
N GLN A 260 0.59 11.53 -6.30
CA GLN A 260 -0.38 12.58 -6.65
C GLN A 260 0.33 13.77 -7.30
N GLY A 261 0.13 13.95 -8.60
CA GLY A 261 0.87 14.97 -9.35
C GLY A 261 2.34 14.58 -9.59
N LEU A 262 3.21 15.59 -9.69
CA LEU A 262 4.63 15.37 -10.04
C LEU A 262 5.55 15.16 -8.83
N ASP A 263 5.18 15.70 -7.67
CA ASP A 263 6.04 15.83 -6.49
C ASP A 263 5.37 15.42 -5.17
N ARG A 264 4.14 14.90 -5.20
CA ARG A 264 3.39 14.56 -3.98
C ARG A 264 3.07 13.09 -3.89
N VAL A 265 2.98 12.61 -2.64
CA VAL A 265 2.59 11.25 -2.29
C VAL A 265 1.47 11.30 -1.26
N VAL A 266 0.38 10.61 -1.56
CA VAL A 266 -0.70 10.34 -0.60
C VAL A 266 -0.37 9.07 0.16
N VAL A 267 -0.48 9.12 1.48
CA VAL A 267 -0.33 7.97 2.37
C VAL A 267 -1.59 7.87 3.24
N GLN A 268 -2.34 6.78 3.08
CA GLN A 268 -3.51 6.50 3.88
C GLN A 268 -3.26 5.24 4.72
N LEU A 269 -3.50 5.33 6.01
CA LEU A 269 -3.26 4.28 6.99
C LEU A 269 -4.59 3.92 7.68
N PRO A 270 -5.37 3.01 7.11
CA PRO A 270 -6.62 2.57 7.73
C PRO A 270 -6.35 1.90 9.07
N GLY A 271 -7.23 2.15 10.05
CA GLY A 271 -7.17 1.53 11.38
C GLY A 271 -6.08 2.05 12.32
N VAL A 272 -5.21 2.96 11.88
CA VAL A 272 -4.17 3.56 12.73
C VAL A 272 -4.80 4.59 13.66
N GLN A 273 -4.65 4.37 14.96
CA GLN A 273 -5.18 5.27 16.02
C GLN A 273 -4.09 6.19 16.57
N ASP A 274 -2.83 5.76 16.59
CA ASP A 274 -1.68 6.55 17.04
C ASP A 274 -1.06 7.32 15.86
N THR A 275 -1.61 8.50 15.61
CA THR A 275 -1.19 9.39 14.53
C THR A 275 0.22 9.95 14.74
N ALA A 276 0.59 10.21 16.00
CA ALA A 276 1.90 10.77 16.35
C ALA A 276 3.02 9.79 16.02
N LYS A 277 2.85 8.52 16.39
CA LYS A 277 3.80 7.45 16.09
C LYS A 277 3.90 7.18 14.58
N ALA A 278 2.76 7.16 13.88
CA ALA A 278 2.75 7.01 12.43
C ALA A 278 3.49 8.14 11.72
N LYS A 279 3.24 9.39 12.12
CA LYS A 279 3.91 10.59 11.62
C LYS A 279 5.41 10.56 11.87
N ASP A 280 5.82 10.15 13.06
CA ASP A 280 7.23 10.03 13.41
C ASP A 280 7.94 9.01 12.51
N ILE A 281 7.41 7.80 12.35
CA ILE A 281 8.04 6.75 11.55
C ILE A 281 8.06 7.10 10.05
N ILE A 282 6.97 7.66 9.51
CA ILE A 282 6.88 8.02 8.10
C ILE A 282 7.74 9.25 7.78
N GLY A 283 7.73 10.25 8.66
CA GLY A 283 8.39 11.54 8.45
C GLY A 283 9.89 11.55 8.76
N ARG A 284 10.43 10.57 9.49
CA ARG A 284 11.86 10.53 9.78
C ARG A 284 12.67 10.32 8.51
N THR A 285 13.57 11.25 8.23
CA THR A 285 14.60 11.15 7.19
C THR A 285 15.89 10.73 7.84
N ALA A 286 16.09 9.43 8.06
CA ALA A 286 17.35 8.93 8.54
C ALA A 286 18.16 8.35 7.37
N THR A 287 19.33 8.90 7.10
CA THR A 287 20.31 8.35 6.15
C THR A 287 21.57 7.97 6.88
N LEU A 288 22.05 6.77 6.61
CA LEU A 288 23.32 6.28 7.14
C LEU A 288 24.43 6.58 6.15
N GLU A 289 25.54 7.12 6.65
CA GLU A 289 26.77 7.26 5.89
C GLU A 289 27.95 6.72 6.69
N LEU A 290 28.79 5.96 6.01
CA LEU A 290 30.07 5.52 6.54
C LEU A 290 31.17 6.38 5.94
N ARG A 291 31.98 6.99 6.79
CA ARG A 291 33.09 7.88 6.39
C ARG A 291 34.31 7.61 7.23
N MET A 292 35.53 7.87 6.70
CA MET A 292 36.77 7.74 7.49
C MET A 292 36.91 8.91 8.45
N VAL A 293 37.36 8.63 9.67
CA VAL A 293 37.81 9.66 10.61
C VAL A 293 39.19 10.16 10.18
N ASP A 294 39.43 11.45 10.35
CA ASP A 294 40.76 12.03 10.20
C ASP A 294 41.41 12.12 11.59
N ASP A 295 42.40 11.25 11.81
CA ASP A 295 43.14 11.15 13.07
C ASP A 295 44.46 11.93 13.04
N SER A 296 44.64 12.87 12.10
CA SER A 296 45.83 13.74 12.04
C SER A 296 45.90 14.71 13.23
N ALA A 297 47.09 15.17 13.57
CA ALA A 297 47.29 16.14 14.65
C ALA A 297 46.52 17.45 14.40
N GLU A 298 46.40 17.86 13.12
CA GLU A 298 45.64 19.03 12.69
C GLU A 298 44.14 18.84 12.93
N ALA A 299 43.61 17.63 12.59
CA ALA A 299 42.24 17.29 12.85
C ALA A 299 41.91 17.19 14.34
N ALA A 300 42.83 16.67 15.16
CA ALA A 300 42.70 16.66 16.62
C ALA A 300 42.60 18.06 17.22
N ALA A 301 43.43 19.01 16.75
CA ALA A 301 43.37 20.41 17.15
C ALA A 301 42.05 21.08 16.69
N ALA A 302 41.61 20.81 15.46
CA ALA A 302 40.32 21.30 14.94
C ALA A 302 39.12 20.74 15.72
N ALA A 303 39.18 19.49 16.16
CA ALA A 303 38.13 18.86 16.96
C ALA A 303 37.92 19.59 18.29
N THR A 304 39.01 19.98 18.98
CA THR A 304 38.96 20.74 20.23
C THR A 304 38.67 22.24 20.06
N GLY A 305 38.59 22.74 18.83
CA GLY A 305 38.34 24.14 18.53
C GLY A 305 39.62 25.02 18.53
N SER A 306 40.79 24.38 18.62
CA SER A 306 42.08 25.08 18.67
C SER A 306 42.74 25.32 17.30
N GLY A 307 42.08 24.87 16.20
CA GLY A 307 42.61 25.02 14.84
C GLY A 307 41.52 25.04 13.76
N PRO A 308 41.87 25.42 12.52
CA PRO A 308 40.94 25.37 11.39
C PRO A 308 40.66 23.92 10.99
N VAL A 309 39.45 23.67 10.49
CA VAL A 309 39.03 22.34 9.97
C VAL A 309 39.85 22.05 8.70
N PRO A 310 40.58 20.91 8.63
CA PRO A 310 41.36 20.55 7.45
C PRO A 310 40.53 20.48 6.18
N PHE A 311 41.13 20.79 5.04
CA PHE A 311 40.43 20.76 3.76
C PHE A 311 39.95 19.35 3.44
N GLY A 312 38.70 19.25 2.97
CA GLY A 312 38.08 17.95 2.62
C GLY A 312 37.53 17.17 3.82
N THR A 313 37.47 17.82 5.01
CA THR A 313 36.87 17.22 6.21
C THR A 313 35.71 18.07 6.74
N GLU A 314 34.96 17.52 7.68
CA GLU A 314 33.83 18.16 8.36
C GLU A 314 33.83 17.75 9.83
N ARG A 315 33.37 18.68 10.69
CA ARG A 315 33.27 18.45 12.12
C ARG A 315 31.89 17.92 12.49
N TYR A 316 31.85 16.79 13.17
CA TYR A 316 30.64 16.19 13.75
C TYR A 316 30.84 15.96 15.25
N VAL A 317 29.75 15.70 15.94
CA VAL A 317 29.75 15.34 17.36
C VAL A 317 29.31 13.88 17.47
N GLU A 318 30.09 13.09 18.20
CA GLU A 318 29.71 11.72 18.57
C GLU A 318 28.62 11.78 19.64
N ARG A 319 27.73 10.80 19.66
CA ARG A 319 26.61 10.71 20.61
C ARG A 319 27.03 10.82 22.08
N GLY A 320 28.26 10.53 22.42
CA GLY A 320 28.89 10.77 23.73
C GLY A 320 29.43 12.18 23.98
N GLY A 321 29.15 13.15 23.09
CA GLY A 321 29.57 14.55 23.20
C GLY A 321 31.01 14.85 22.73
N ARG A 322 31.72 13.87 22.16
CA ARG A 322 33.09 14.07 21.65
C ARG A 322 33.06 14.61 20.22
N PRO A 323 33.69 15.75 19.93
CA PRO A 323 33.80 16.23 18.56
C PRO A 323 34.82 15.38 17.78
N LEU A 324 34.46 15.04 16.55
CA LEU A 324 35.29 14.28 15.61
C LEU A 324 35.38 15.01 14.28
N ILE A 325 36.53 14.90 13.64
CA ILE A 325 36.76 15.37 12.27
C ILE A 325 36.66 14.17 11.33
N VAL A 326 35.76 14.25 10.38
CA VAL A 326 35.41 13.15 9.48
C VAL A 326 35.65 13.60 8.04
N LYS A 327 36.20 12.73 7.21
CA LYS A 327 36.42 13.02 5.78
C LYS A 327 35.06 13.18 5.07
N ARG A 328 34.97 14.12 4.12
CA ARG A 328 33.76 14.34 3.32
C ARG A 328 33.43 13.17 2.41
N GLN A 329 34.45 12.38 2.04
CA GLN A 329 34.25 11.23 1.16
C GLN A 329 33.40 10.17 1.84
N VAL A 330 32.21 9.92 1.29
CA VAL A 330 31.32 8.85 1.72
C VAL A 330 31.84 7.53 1.17
N ILE A 331 31.99 6.53 2.03
CA ILE A 331 32.40 5.16 1.68
C ILE A 331 31.19 4.36 1.25
N LEU A 332 30.14 4.41 2.07
CA LEU A 332 28.93 3.60 1.89
C LEU A 332 27.74 4.39 2.43
N THR A 333 26.62 4.27 1.76
CA THR A 333 25.34 4.87 2.15
C THR A 333 24.33 3.81 2.59
N GLY A 334 23.26 4.24 3.22
CA GLY A 334 22.13 3.37 3.56
C GLY A 334 21.52 2.62 2.37
N ASP A 335 21.71 3.11 1.13
CA ASP A 335 21.22 2.46 -0.08
C ASP A 335 21.90 1.11 -0.36
N ASN A 336 23.06 0.86 0.22
CA ASN A 336 23.78 -0.41 0.12
C ASN A 336 23.45 -1.39 1.27
N LEU A 337 22.52 -1.03 2.16
CA LEU A 337 22.06 -1.93 3.21
C LEU A 337 21.03 -2.90 2.63
N ALA A 338 21.27 -4.20 2.86
CA ALA A 338 20.32 -5.27 2.52
C ALA A 338 19.38 -5.57 3.69
N ASP A 339 19.88 -5.43 4.94
CA ASP A 339 19.10 -5.67 6.16
C ASP A 339 19.72 -4.92 7.35
N ALA A 340 18.87 -4.60 8.34
CA ALA A 340 19.27 -3.99 9.60
C ALA A 340 18.43 -4.56 10.74
N GLN A 341 19.06 -5.14 11.75
CA GLN A 341 18.37 -5.81 12.85
C GLN A 341 18.89 -5.33 14.20
N PRO A 342 17.99 -4.99 15.16
CA PRO A 342 18.42 -4.67 16.51
C PRO A 342 18.91 -5.95 17.21
N GLY A 343 19.90 -5.80 18.07
CA GLY A 343 20.48 -6.92 18.83
C GLY A 343 21.40 -6.43 19.93
N PHE A 344 22.32 -7.27 20.36
CA PHE A 344 23.33 -6.96 21.35
C PHE A 344 24.71 -7.28 20.78
N ASP A 345 25.72 -6.55 21.23
CA ASP A 345 27.11 -6.85 20.95
C ASP A 345 27.65 -7.95 21.89
N ASP A 346 28.93 -8.30 21.71
CA ASP A 346 29.61 -9.31 22.53
C ASP A 346 29.69 -8.92 24.02
N HIS A 347 29.44 -7.65 24.36
CA HIS A 347 29.43 -7.10 25.71
C HIS A 347 28.03 -6.90 26.28
N GLN A 348 26.99 -7.48 25.64
CA GLN A 348 25.58 -7.32 26.01
C GLN A 348 25.07 -5.86 25.95
N GLN A 349 25.75 -5.00 25.16
CA GLN A 349 25.30 -3.66 24.90
C GLN A 349 24.36 -3.63 23.68
N PRO A 350 23.33 -2.77 23.68
CA PRO A 350 22.46 -2.63 22.52
C PRO A 350 23.25 -2.30 21.25
N ALA A 351 22.96 -3.02 20.17
CA ALA A 351 23.64 -2.89 18.90
C ALA A 351 22.66 -3.03 17.73
N VAL A 352 23.06 -2.56 16.56
CA VAL A 352 22.34 -2.80 15.30
C VAL A 352 23.23 -3.64 14.39
N HIS A 353 22.76 -4.81 14.04
CA HIS A 353 23.42 -5.69 13.08
C HIS A 353 23.01 -5.30 11.66
N LEU A 354 24.00 -4.98 10.84
CA LEU A 354 23.81 -4.57 9.46
C LEU A 354 24.32 -5.63 8.50
N LYS A 355 23.57 -5.80 7.42
CA LYS A 355 23.97 -6.62 6.29
C LYS A 355 23.94 -5.77 5.03
N VAL A 356 25.04 -5.77 4.26
CA VAL A 356 25.17 -5.01 3.02
C VAL A 356 24.97 -5.89 1.80
N ASP A 357 24.60 -5.25 0.69
CA ASP A 357 24.46 -5.88 -0.61
C ASP A 357 25.83 -6.30 -1.20
N ALA A 358 25.83 -6.92 -2.38
CA ALA A 358 27.06 -7.38 -3.03
C ALA A 358 28.01 -6.22 -3.40
N LYS A 359 27.48 -5.04 -3.73
CA LYS A 359 28.26 -3.84 -4.03
C LYS A 359 28.88 -3.28 -2.76
N GLY A 360 28.09 -3.12 -1.70
CA GLY A 360 28.55 -2.68 -0.39
C GLY A 360 29.58 -3.64 0.21
N THR A 361 29.43 -4.95 0.04
CA THR A 361 30.40 -5.95 0.49
C THR A 361 31.77 -5.75 -0.16
N ARG A 362 31.82 -5.46 -1.47
CA ARG A 362 33.10 -5.18 -2.18
C ARG A 362 33.74 -3.90 -1.65
N ILE A 363 32.96 -2.82 -1.55
CA ILE A 363 33.45 -1.53 -1.06
C ILE A 363 33.97 -1.68 0.37
N MET A 364 33.24 -2.34 1.27
CA MET A 364 33.64 -2.54 2.66
C MET A 364 34.92 -3.35 2.76
N ARG A 365 35.05 -4.41 1.97
CA ARG A 365 36.23 -5.26 1.92
C ARG A 365 37.47 -4.47 1.51
N ASP A 366 37.38 -3.73 0.38
CA ASP A 366 38.53 -2.98 -0.16
C ASP A 366 38.95 -1.86 0.79
N ILE A 367 38.00 -1.07 1.29
CA ILE A 367 38.29 0.02 2.23
C ILE A 367 38.83 -0.49 3.56
N SER A 368 38.26 -1.56 4.13
CA SER A 368 38.72 -2.09 5.42
C SER A 368 40.11 -2.70 5.33
N ARG A 369 40.43 -3.40 4.23
CA ARG A 369 41.77 -3.95 3.99
C ARG A 369 42.85 -2.83 3.95
N ASP A 370 42.55 -1.72 3.25
CA ASP A 370 43.50 -0.64 3.04
C ASP A 370 43.62 0.31 4.25
N ASN A 371 42.72 0.20 5.23
CA ASN A 371 42.64 1.13 6.38
C ASN A 371 42.57 0.41 7.74
N VAL A 372 43.16 -0.79 7.85
CA VAL A 372 43.29 -1.48 9.16
C VAL A 372 44.01 -0.59 10.16
N GLY A 373 43.51 -0.49 11.38
CA GLY A 373 44.02 0.35 12.47
C GLY A 373 43.48 1.78 12.47
N LYS A 374 42.76 2.23 11.43
CA LYS A 374 42.13 3.56 11.40
C LYS A 374 40.67 3.49 11.85
N ARG A 375 40.11 4.63 12.26
CA ARG A 375 38.72 4.75 12.68
C ARG A 375 37.79 5.02 11.50
N MET A 376 36.64 4.38 11.50
CA MET A 376 35.54 4.59 10.54
C MET A 376 34.32 5.10 11.30
N ALA A 377 33.90 6.34 11.00
CA ALA A 377 32.72 6.94 11.60
C ALA A 377 31.44 6.43 10.90
N ILE A 378 30.46 6.10 11.69
CA ILE A 378 29.10 5.79 11.27
C ILE A 378 28.22 6.97 11.62
N LEU A 379 27.80 7.71 10.59
CA LEU A 379 27.00 8.91 10.72
C LEU A 379 25.53 8.61 10.42
N LEU A 380 24.67 9.09 11.28
CA LEU A 380 23.24 9.13 11.04
C LEU A 380 22.84 10.58 10.76
N PHE A 381 22.28 10.82 9.60
CA PHE A 381 21.72 12.11 9.24
C PHE A 381 20.21 12.08 9.47
N GLU A 382 19.73 12.92 10.35
CA GLU A 382 18.31 13.11 10.61
C GLU A 382 17.95 14.60 10.44
N LYS A 383 16.96 14.89 9.59
CA LYS A 383 16.53 16.27 9.28
C LYS A 383 17.69 17.21 8.88
N GLY A 384 18.65 16.68 8.11
CA GLY A 384 19.82 17.44 7.64
C GLY A 384 20.92 17.65 8.68
N LYS A 385 20.77 17.18 9.92
CA LYS A 385 21.81 17.18 10.95
C LYS A 385 22.48 15.82 11.01
N GLY A 386 23.80 15.79 10.84
CA GLY A 386 24.61 14.58 10.97
C GLY A 386 25.12 14.41 12.40
N GLU A 387 24.94 13.23 12.97
CA GLU A 387 25.49 12.82 14.26
C GLU A 387 26.33 11.55 14.05
N VAL A 388 27.50 11.46 14.69
CA VAL A 388 28.27 10.23 14.70
C VAL A 388 27.71 9.32 15.79
N ILE A 389 27.16 8.17 15.38
CA ILE A 389 26.67 7.17 16.34
C ILE A 389 27.84 6.53 17.07
N THR A 390 28.87 6.12 16.30
CA THR A 390 30.10 5.49 16.79
C THR A 390 31.21 5.60 15.76
N ALA A 391 32.45 5.54 16.20
CA ALA A 391 33.63 5.58 15.34
C ALA A 391 34.60 4.43 15.69
N PRO A 392 34.25 3.15 15.41
CA PRO A 392 35.08 2.00 15.73
C PRO A 392 36.39 1.99 14.92
N VAL A 393 37.41 1.33 15.49
CA VAL A 393 38.65 1.02 14.79
C VAL A 393 38.47 -0.20 13.91
N ILE A 394 38.87 -0.13 12.64
CA ILE A 394 38.87 -1.25 11.71
C ILE A 394 39.94 -2.25 12.17
N ARG A 395 39.55 -3.40 12.68
CA ARG A 395 40.45 -4.44 13.21
C ARG A 395 40.90 -5.46 12.18
N GLY A 396 40.24 -5.50 11.03
CA GLY A 396 40.51 -6.44 9.96
C GLY A 396 39.59 -6.22 8.77
N GLU A 397 39.68 -7.10 7.79
CA GLU A 397 38.83 -7.08 6.60
C GLU A 397 37.37 -7.33 6.98
N LEU A 398 36.48 -6.40 6.64
CA LEU A 398 35.04 -6.48 6.90
C LEU A 398 34.32 -7.17 5.76
N GLY A 399 33.39 -8.07 6.12
CA GLY A 399 32.59 -8.83 5.17
C GLY A 399 31.24 -8.20 4.84
N ALA A 400 30.28 -9.08 4.50
CA ALA A 400 28.91 -8.68 4.18
C ALA A 400 28.06 -8.23 5.39
N SER A 401 28.54 -8.50 6.61
CA SER A 401 27.83 -8.17 7.85
C SER A 401 28.78 -7.50 8.84
N PHE A 402 28.29 -6.46 9.51
CA PHE A 402 28.95 -5.76 10.59
C PHE A 402 27.92 -5.22 11.58
N GLN A 403 28.36 -4.80 12.75
CA GLN A 403 27.47 -4.26 13.77
C GLN A 403 27.83 -2.83 14.13
N ILE A 404 26.81 -2.06 14.46
CA ILE A 404 26.94 -0.74 15.07
C ILE A 404 26.65 -0.91 16.55
N SER A 405 27.67 -0.72 17.40
CA SER A 405 27.52 -0.64 18.85
C SER A 405 28.01 0.70 19.35
N GLY A 406 27.43 1.21 20.43
CA GLY A 406 27.77 2.51 21.01
C GLY A 406 26.85 2.85 22.18
N SER A 407 26.89 4.09 22.64
CA SER A 407 26.00 4.57 23.72
C SER A 407 24.57 4.76 23.18
N MET A 408 23.86 3.66 22.97
CA MET A 408 22.44 3.68 22.57
C MET A 408 21.62 2.79 23.50
N THR A 409 20.40 3.20 23.75
CA THR A 409 19.41 2.37 24.44
C THR A 409 18.87 1.30 23.48
N THR A 410 18.25 0.26 24.00
CA THR A 410 17.62 -0.78 23.16
C THR A 410 16.50 -0.22 22.29
N GLN A 411 15.76 0.78 22.79
CA GLN A 411 14.74 1.46 22.02
C GLN A 411 15.36 2.20 20.82
N GLU A 412 16.43 2.93 21.05
CA GLU A 412 17.16 3.64 19.98
C GLU A 412 17.78 2.67 18.97
N ALA A 413 18.31 1.54 19.41
CA ALA A 413 18.80 0.48 18.51
C ALA A 413 17.67 -0.09 17.66
N THR A 414 16.50 -0.31 18.26
CA THR A 414 15.30 -0.81 17.55
C THR A 414 14.81 0.22 16.53
N ASP A 415 14.65 1.47 16.93
CA ASP A 415 14.18 2.55 16.04
C ASP A 415 15.18 2.78 14.90
N THR A 416 16.49 2.77 15.21
CA THR A 416 17.56 2.91 14.20
C THR A 416 17.53 1.74 13.22
N ALA A 417 17.44 0.51 13.70
CA ALA A 417 17.35 -0.68 12.84
C ALA A 417 16.12 -0.63 11.93
N LEU A 418 14.97 -0.24 12.47
CA LEU A 418 13.72 -0.09 11.71
C LEU A 418 13.86 0.97 10.61
N LEU A 419 14.41 2.13 10.93
CA LEU A 419 14.65 3.21 9.96
C LEU A 419 15.63 2.79 8.87
N LEU A 420 16.69 2.07 9.23
CA LEU A 420 17.71 1.61 8.29
C LEU A 420 17.18 0.48 7.39
N ARG A 421 16.42 -0.47 7.96
CA ARG A 421 15.78 -1.57 7.21
C ARG A 421 14.72 -1.07 6.25
N ALA A 422 13.91 -0.11 6.68
CA ALA A 422 12.89 0.50 5.84
C ALA A 422 13.47 1.33 4.68
N GLY A 423 14.77 1.61 4.72
CA GLY A 423 15.51 2.32 3.69
C GLY A 423 15.52 3.84 3.86
N SER A 424 16.50 4.46 3.22
CA SER A 424 16.60 5.91 3.17
C SER A 424 15.65 6.50 2.14
N LEU A 425 15.14 7.70 2.42
CA LEU A 425 14.42 8.46 1.42
C LEU A 425 15.42 9.00 0.37
N ALA A 426 15.11 8.83 -0.89
CA ALA A 426 15.94 9.37 -1.97
C ALA A 426 15.99 10.90 -1.95
N ALA A 427 14.87 11.52 -1.53
CA ALA A 427 14.76 12.95 -1.27
C ALA A 427 13.91 13.17 0.00
N PRO A 428 14.19 14.25 0.78
CA PRO A 428 13.35 14.63 1.92
C PRO A 428 11.89 14.80 1.52
N MET A 429 10.98 14.53 2.47
CA MET A 429 9.55 14.75 2.29
C MET A 429 8.99 15.52 3.48
N GLU A 430 8.04 16.40 3.21
CA GLU A 430 7.32 17.15 4.23
C GLU A 430 5.84 16.79 4.18
N ILE A 431 5.21 16.68 5.35
CA ILE A 431 3.77 16.49 5.46
C ILE A 431 3.12 17.86 5.29
N ILE A 432 2.41 18.04 4.15
CA ILE A 432 1.71 19.29 3.84
C ILE A 432 0.24 19.28 4.25
N GLU A 433 -0.33 18.08 4.41
CA GLU A 433 -1.70 17.91 4.90
C GLU A 433 -1.78 16.65 5.77
N GLU A 434 -2.50 16.77 6.87
CA GLU A 434 -2.80 15.67 7.80
C GLU A 434 -4.30 15.70 8.11
N ARG A 435 -4.98 14.56 7.90
CA ARG A 435 -6.37 14.37 8.28
C ARG A 435 -6.51 13.08 9.06
N THR A 436 -7.13 13.16 10.22
CA THR A 436 -7.49 12.00 11.02
C THR A 436 -8.99 11.75 10.93
N ILE A 437 -9.37 10.53 10.56
CA ILE A 437 -10.75 10.08 10.50
C ILE A 437 -10.98 9.16 11.68
N GLY A 438 -11.88 9.57 12.57
CA GLY A 438 -12.23 8.76 13.74
C GLY A 438 -12.98 7.48 13.35
N PRO A 439 -12.82 6.38 14.11
CA PRO A 439 -13.52 5.12 13.83
C PRO A 439 -15.05 5.25 13.90
N SER A 440 -15.59 6.16 14.71
CA SER A 440 -17.03 6.43 14.81
C SER A 440 -17.62 6.94 13.49
N LEU A 441 -16.90 7.83 12.80
CA LEU A 441 -17.33 8.33 11.48
C LEU A 441 -17.36 7.22 10.44
N GLY A 442 -16.38 6.31 10.49
CA GLY A 442 -16.34 5.14 9.62
C GLY A 442 -17.52 4.21 9.86
N ALA A 443 -17.85 3.91 11.12
CA ALA A 443 -19.01 3.10 11.48
C ALA A 443 -20.33 3.73 11.02
N ASP A 444 -20.50 5.04 11.15
CA ASP A 444 -21.67 5.77 10.66
C ASP A 444 -21.78 5.69 9.12
N ASN A 445 -20.66 5.82 8.41
CA ASN A 445 -20.62 5.70 6.95
C ASN A 445 -21.02 4.29 6.49
N ILE A 446 -20.53 3.25 7.16
CA ILE A 446 -20.92 1.86 6.90
C ILE A 446 -22.41 1.68 7.12
N ALA A 447 -22.95 2.13 8.27
CA ALA A 447 -24.35 1.99 8.59
C ALA A 447 -25.25 2.69 7.56
N LYS A 448 -24.95 3.93 7.21
CA LYS A 448 -25.68 4.71 6.18
C LYS A 448 -25.59 4.04 4.82
N GLY A 449 -24.39 3.60 4.40
CA GLY A 449 -24.18 2.91 3.14
C GLY A 449 -24.97 1.61 3.05
N PHE A 450 -24.95 0.78 4.11
CA PHE A 450 -25.69 -0.47 4.18
C PHE A 450 -27.20 -0.25 4.18
N HIS A 451 -27.71 0.72 4.93
CA HIS A 451 -29.15 1.06 4.92
C HIS A 451 -29.59 1.55 3.54
N SER A 452 -28.81 2.43 2.90
CA SER A 452 -29.14 2.91 1.55
C SER A 452 -29.19 1.77 0.53
N LEU A 453 -28.22 0.86 0.58
CA LEU A 453 -28.18 -0.33 -0.29
C LEU A 453 -29.37 -1.25 -0.03
N THR A 454 -29.73 -1.49 1.23
CA THR A 454 -30.86 -2.36 1.63
C THR A 454 -32.20 -1.76 1.19
N TYR A 455 -32.40 -0.47 1.42
CA TYR A 455 -33.64 0.20 0.97
C TYR A 455 -33.74 0.25 -0.55
N GLY A 456 -32.64 0.55 -1.26
CA GLY A 456 -32.58 0.52 -2.70
C GLY A 456 -32.90 -0.85 -3.28
N PHE A 457 -32.27 -1.91 -2.73
CA PHE A 457 -32.57 -3.29 -3.12
C PHE A 457 -34.03 -3.68 -2.86
N ALA A 458 -34.57 -3.35 -1.69
CA ALA A 458 -35.95 -3.65 -1.33
C ALA A 458 -36.95 -2.95 -2.27
N ALA A 459 -36.72 -1.67 -2.57
CA ALA A 459 -37.57 -0.90 -3.50
C ALA A 459 -37.54 -1.53 -4.91
N ILE A 460 -36.37 -1.88 -5.42
CA ILE A 460 -36.23 -2.56 -6.71
C ILE A 460 -36.92 -3.92 -6.68
N ALA A 461 -36.74 -4.72 -5.62
CA ALA A 461 -37.36 -6.03 -5.49
C ALA A 461 -38.89 -5.96 -5.49
N VAL A 462 -39.47 -5.04 -4.74
CA VAL A 462 -40.91 -4.79 -4.70
C VAL A 462 -41.42 -4.39 -6.08
N PHE A 463 -40.79 -3.41 -6.72
CA PHE A 463 -41.15 -2.96 -8.05
C PHE A 463 -41.13 -4.12 -9.07
N MET A 464 -40.05 -4.91 -9.09
CA MET A 464 -39.90 -6.03 -10.02
C MET A 464 -40.97 -7.12 -9.80
N CYS A 465 -41.22 -7.49 -8.54
CA CYS A 465 -42.23 -8.49 -8.20
C CYS A 465 -43.64 -8.04 -8.58
N LEU A 466 -43.99 -6.77 -8.39
CA LEU A 466 -45.30 -6.22 -8.75
C LEU A 466 -45.46 -6.09 -10.27
N TYR A 467 -44.43 -5.62 -10.97
CA TYR A 467 -44.52 -5.29 -12.39
C TYR A 467 -44.34 -6.53 -13.30
N TYR A 468 -43.42 -7.46 -12.96
CA TYR A 468 -43.10 -8.64 -13.75
C TYR A 468 -43.57 -9.95 -13.12
N LEU A 469 -44.25 -9.91 -11.98
CA LEU A 469 -44.79 -11.09 -11.25
C LEU A 469 -43.67 -12.14 -11.03
N LEU A 470 -43.86 -13.38 -11.48
CA LEU A 470 -42.91 -14.47 -11.27
C LEU A 470 -41.55 -14.22 -11.95
N PHE A 471 -41.53 -13.60 -13.12
CA PHE A 471 -40.28 -13.17 -13.74
C PHE A 471 -39.58 -12.09 -12.92
N GLY A 472 -40.33 -11.24 -12.22
CA GLY A 472 -39.80 -10.29 -11.26
C GLY A 472 -39.12 -10.96 -10.07
N VAL A 473 -39.71 -12.06 -9.56
CA VAL A 473 -39.08 -12.86 -8.50
C VAL A 473 -37.77 -13.49 -8.99
N PHE A 474 -37.72 -14.04 -10.19
CA PHE A 474 -36.47 -14.58 -10.76
C PHE A 474 -35.42 -13.49 -10.95
N SER A 475 -35.81 -12.31 -11.42
CA SER A 475 -34.93 -11.16 -11.58
C SER A 475 -34.38 -10.66 -10.22
N THR A 476 -35.23 -10.64 -9.19
CA THR A 476 -34.80 -10.25 -7.82
C THR A 476 -33.81 -11.27 -7.22
N LEU A 477 -34.07 -12.57 -7.42
CA LEU A 477 -33.14 -13.64 -7.01
C LEU A 477 -31.81 -13.54 -7.77
N ALA A 478 -31.86 -13.22 -9.07
CA ALA A 478 -30.64 -12.98 -9.85
C ALA A 478 -29.87 -11.75 -9.38
N LEU A 479 -30.57 -10.68 -8.97
CA LEU A 479 -29.96 -9.49 -8.40
C LEU A 479 -29.31 -9.78 -7.03
N ALA A 480 -29.99 -10.55 -6.17
CA ALA A 480 -29.40 -11.01 -4.89
C ALA A 480 -28.16 -11.87 -5.10
N PHE A 481 -28.21 -12.77 -6.08
CA PHE A 481 -27.06 -13.59 -6.47
C PHE A 481 -25.92 -12.75 -7.02
N ASN A 482 -26.21 -11.71 -7.82
CA ASN A 482 -25.20 -10.78 -8.30
C ASN A 482 -24.48 -10.06 -7.17
N LEU A 483 -25.25 -9.54 -6.20
CA LEU A 483 -24.67 -8.88 -5.02
C LEU A 483 -23.79 -9.84 -4.22
N LEU A 484 -24.26 -11.07 -4.01
CA LEU A 484 -23.50 -12.13 -3.34
C LEU A 484 -22.18 -12.41 -4.06
N MET A 485 -22.23 -12.59 -5.39
CA MET A 485 -21.04 -12.83 -6.21
C MET A 485 -20.07 -11.65 -6.21
N LEU A 486 -20.59 -10.42 -6.29
CA LEU A 486 -19.75 -9.22 -6.25
C LEU A 486 -18.98 -9.13 -4.92
N VAL A 487 -19.66 -9.28 -3.79
CA VAL A 487 -19.03 -9.26 -2.46
C VAL A 487 -18.04 -10.42 -2.32
N ALA A 488 -18.38 -11.62 -2.80
CA ALA A 488 -17.48 -12.77 -2.76
C ALA A 488 -16.20 -12.54 -3.56
N VAL A 489 -16.30 -12.00 -4.79
CA VAL A 489 -15.12 -11.71 -5.62
C VAL A 489 -14.25 -10.62 -5.00
N LEU A 490 -14.87 -9.56 -4.44
CA LEU A 490 -14.13 -8.52 -3.70
C LEU A 490 -13.37 -9.10 -2.50
N SER A 491 -14.02 -10.02 -1.74
CA SER A 491 -13.38 -10.70 -0.60
C SER A 491 -12.26 -11.65 -1.06
N MET A 492 -12.45 -12.42 -2.14
CA MET A 492 -11.40 -13.28 -2.70
C MET A 492 -10.16 -12.49 -3.15
N MET A 493 -10.38 -11.32 -3.75
CA MET A 493 -9.30 -10.44 -4.20
C MET A 493 -8.71 -9.61 -3.08
N GLN A 494 -9.25 -9.70 -1.85
CA GLN A 494 -8.90 -8.82 -0.72
C GLN A 494 -8.95 -7.34 -1.12
N ALA A 495 -9.93 -6.97 -1.95
CA ALA A 495 -10.06 -5.60 -2.43
C ALA A 495 -10.46 -4.66 -1.29
N THR A 496 -9.91 -3.43 -1.31
CA THR A 496 -10.23 -2.42 -0.31
C THR A 496 -11.53 -1.70 -0.66
N LEU A 497 -12.56 -1.90 0.15
CA LEU A 497 -13.84 -1.20 0.03
C LEU A 497 -13.75 0.21 0.60
N THR A 498 -14.03 1.21 -0.23
CA THR A 498 -14.09 2.63 0.15
C THR A 498 -15.53 3.14 0.11
N LEU A 499 -15.81 4.35 0.63
CA LEU A 499 -17.12 4.97 0.52
C LEU A 499 -17.61 5.11 -0.95
N PRO A 500 -16.79 5.58 -1.92
CA PRO A 500 -17.11 5.49 -3.35
C PRO A 500 -17.31 4.06 -3.85
N GLY A 501 -16.62 3.06 -3.27
CA GLY A 501 -16.84 1.65 -3.58
C GLY A 501 -18.23 1.18 -3.20
N ILE A 502 -18.79 1.62 -2.05
CA ILE A 502 -20.18 1.36 -1.68
C ILE A 502 -21.14 1.99 -2.70
N ALA A 503 -20.88 3.21 -3.15
CA ALA A 503 -21.66 3.85 -4.20
C ALA A 503 -21.60 3.06 -5.52
N ALA A 504 -20.44 2.48 -5.86
CA ALA A 504 -20.30 1.61 -7.03
C ALA A 504 -21.12 0.30 -6.89
N ILE A 505 -21.24 -0.27 -5.69
CA ILE A 505 -22.15 -1.41 -5.45
C ILE A 505 -23.60 -1.02 -5.73
N ALA A 506 -24.05 0.15 -5.25
CA ALA A 506 -25.40 0.64 -5.51
C ALA A 506 -25.63 0.88 -7.02
N LEU A 507 -24.65 1.43 -7.73
CA LEU A 507 -24.69 1.60 -9.18
C LEU A 507 -24.74 0.24 -9.90
N ALA A 508 -23.94 -0.73 -9.46
CA ALA A 508 -23.93 -2.09 -10.03
C ALA A 508 -25.28 -2.79 -9.87
N LEU A 509 -26.00 -2.56 -8.76
CA LEU A 509 -27.37 -3.05 -8.59
C LEU A 509 -28.33 -2.45 -9.63
N GLY A 510 -28.22 -1.16 -9.91
CA GLY A 510 -29.02 -0.49 -10.95
C GLY A 510 -28.76 -1.07 -12.35
N MET A 511 -27.49 -1.28 -12.70
CA MET A 511 -27.13 -1.87 -14.00
C MET A 511 -27.53 -3.36 -14.11
N ALA A 512 -27.42 -4.10 -13.00
CA ALA A 512 -27.79 -5.52 -12.99
C ALA A 512 -29.29 -5.73 -13.16
N ILE A 513 -30.13 -4.84 -12.60
CA ILE A 513 -31.57 -4.93 -12.80
C ILE A 513 -31.96 -4.55 -14.23
N ASP A 514 -31.28 -3.56 -14.84
CA ASP A 514 -31.55 -3.15 -16.23
C ASP A 514 -31.38 -4.32 -17.21
N ALA A 515 -30.33 -5.12 -17.05
CA ALA A 515 -30.15 -6.35 -17.85
C ALA A 515 -31.33 -7.33 -17.72
N ASN A 516 -31.85 -7.51 -16.50
CA ASN A 516 -33.02 -8.38 -16.27
C ASN A 516 -34.32 -7.76 -16.82
N VAL A 517 -34.50 -6.45 -16.70
CA VAL A 517 -35.62 -5.71 -17.30
C VAL A 517 -35.59 -5.87 -18.82
N LEU A 518 -34.43 -5.70 -19.45
CA LEU A 518 -34.27 -5.86 -20.89
C LEU A 518 -34.69 -7.28 -21.36
N ILE A 519 -34.25 -8.32 -20.63
CA ILE A 519 -34.65 -9.71 -20.90
C ILE A 519 -36.17 -9.86 -20.78
N ASN A 520 -36.77 -9.37 -19.69
CA ASN A 520 -38.20 -9.50 -19.44
C ASN A 520 -39.04 -8.78 -20.50
N GLU A 521 -38.66 -7.57 -20.89
CA GLU A 521 -39.35 -6.83 -21.95
C GLU A 521 -39.20 -7.51 -23.30
N ARG A 522 -38.04 -8.10 -23.60
CA ARG A 522 -37.84 -8.84 -24.84
C ARG A 522 -38.72 -10.12 -24.88
N VAL A 523 -38.88 -10.80 -23.75
CA VAL A 523 -39.83 -11.93 -23.64
C VAL A 523 -41.25 -11.44 -23.84
N ARG A 524 -41.68 -10.30 -23.27
CA ARG A 524 -42.98 -9.67 -23.50
C ARG A 524 -43.22 -9.32 -24.96
N GLU A 525 -42.22 -8.78 -25.63
CA GLU A 525 -42.27 -8.43 -27.05
C GLU A 525 -42.50 -9.67 -27.92
N GLU A 526 -41.79 -10.76 -27.68
CA GLU A 526 -41.95 -12.01 -28.38
C GLU A 526 -43.36 -12.65 -28.16
N LEU A 527 -43.88 -12.54 -26.94
CA LEU A 527 -45.26 -12.96 -26.63
C LEU A 527 -46.29 -12.10 -27.35
N ARG A 528 -46.05 -10.80 -27.51
CA ARG A 528 -46.86 -9.84 -28.25
C ARG A 528 -46.92 -10.18 -29.74
N ASN A 529 -45.76 -10.60 -30.27
CA ASN A 529 -45.63 -11.04 -31.67
C ASN A 529 -46.21 -12.43 -31.96
N GLY A 530 -46.91 -13.06 -30.97
CA GLY A 530 -47.57 -14.33 -31.13
C GLY A 530 -46.68 -15.56 -30.98
N SER A 531 -45.44 -15.43 -30.54
CA SER A 531 -44.55 -16.54 -30.25
C SER A 531 -45.13 -17.42 -29.13
N SER A 532 -44.94 -18.74 -29.21
CA SER A 532 -45.30 -19.61 -28.10
C SER A 532 -44.54 -19.27 -26.83
N PRO A 533 -45.09 -19.46 -25.61
CA PRO A 533 -44.44 -19.10 -24.36
C PRO A 533 -43.01 -19.63 -24.22
N GLN A 534 -42.75 -20.86 -24.65
CA GLN A 534 -41.41 -21.47 -24.63
C GLN A 534 -40.43 -20.84 -25.63
N ALA A 535 -40.93 -20.51 -26.85
CA ALA A 535 -40.13 -19.84 -27.88
C ALA A 535 -39.84 -18.38 -27.47
N ALA A 536 -40.84 -17.69 -26.89
CA ALA A 536 -40.67 -16.31 -26.41
C ALA A 536 -39.60 -16.20 -25.31
N ILE A 537 -39.57 -17.12 -24.34
CA ILE A 537 -38.51 -17.18 -23.33
C ILE A 537 -37.15 -17.36 -24.01
N HIS A 538 -37.02 -18.32 -24.93
CA HIS A 538 -35.75 -18.60 -25.60
C HIS A 538 -35.25 -17.42 -26.41
N ALA A 539 -36.09 -16.87 -27.28
CA ALA A 539 -35.79 -15.75 -28.14
C ALA A 539 -35.50 -14.47 -27.32
N GLY A 540 -36.23 -14.24 -26.22
CA GLY A 540 -36.03 -13.11 -25.33
C GLY A 540 -34.63 -13.09 -24.73
N TYR A 541 -34.15 -14.21 -24.19
CA TYR A 541 -32.78 -14.31 -23.67
C TYR A 541 -31.72 -14.21 -24.75
N GLU A 542 -31.91 -14.77 -25.93
CA GLU A 542 -30.92 -14.72 -27.01
C GLU A 542 -30.79 -13.32 -27.61
N ARG A 543 -31.90 -12.65 -27.88
CA ARG A 543 -31.89 -11.30 -28.46
C ARG A 543 -31.44 -10.24 -27.46
N ALA A 544 -31.83 -10.36 -26.18
CA ALA A 544 -31.37 -9.46 -25.15
C ALA A 544 -29.85 -9.59 -24.89
N PHE A 545 -29.31 -10.79 -25.08
CA PHE A 545 -27.88 -11.04 -24.78
C PHE A 545 -26.95 -10.13 -25.57
N ALA A 546 -27.18 -9.94 -26.88
CA ALA A 546 -26.33 -9.07 -27.70
C ALA A 546 -26.35 -7.62 -27.18
N THR A 547 -27.52 -7.08 -26.89
CA THR A 547 -27.65 -5.70 -26.37
C THR A 547 -27.04 -5.55 -24.98
N ILE A 548 -27.22 -6.54 -24.09
CA ILE A 548 -26.62 -6.56 -22.77
C ILE A 548 -25.08 -6.61 -22.90
N LEU A 549 -24.55 -7.42 -23.79
CA LEU A 549 -23.11 -7.53 -24.02
C LEU A 549 -22.51 -6.22 -24.52
N ASP A 550 -23.13 -5.60 -25.54
CA ASP A 550 -22.65 -4.35 -26.14
C ASP A 550 -22.62 -3.20 -25.11
N SER A 551 -23.72 -3.03 -24.35
CA SER A 551 -23.83 -2.02 -23.31
C SER A 551 -22.79 -2.24 -22.19
N ASN A 552 -22.65 -3.47 -21.72
CA ASN A 552 -21.72 -3.78 -20.63
C ASN A 552 -20.26 -3.69 -21.06
N ILE A 553 -19.90 -4.06 -22.31
CA ILE A 553 -18.55 -3.87 -22.83
C ILE A 553 -18.18 -2.39 -22.89
N THR A 554 -19.08 -1.54 -23.39
CA THR A 554 -18.84 -0.10 -23.44
C THR A 554 -18.61 0.48 -22.04
N THR A 555 -19.43 0.10 -21.09
CA THR A 555 -19.30 0.54 -19.68
C THR A 555 -18.03 -0.03 -19.02
N LEU A 556 -17.67 -1.28 -19.35
CA LEU A 556 -16.44 -1.90 -18.85
C LEU A 556 -15.19 -1.20 -19.37
N ILE A 557 -15.17 -0.75 -20.63
CA ILE A 557 -14.06 0.03 -21.19
C ILE A 557 -13.87 1.33 -20.40
N ALA A 558 -14.96 2.05 -20.10
CA ALA A 558 -14.91 3.23 -19.25
C ALA A 558 -14.39 2.92 -17.83
N GLY A 559 -14.87 1.81 -17.24
CA GLY A 559 -14.40 1.33 -15.94
C GLY A 559 -12.91 0.99 -15.93
N VAL A 560 -12.41 0.30 -16.96
CA VAL A 560 -10.98 -0.02 -17.11
C VAL A 560 -10.14 1.24 -17.30
N ALA A 561 -10.62 2.25 -18.03
CA ALA A 561 -9.94 3.53 -18.13
C ALA A 561 -9.84 4.23 -16.76
N LEU A 562 -10.93 4.23 -15.97
CA LEU A 562 -10.90 4.75 -14.59
C LEU A 562 -9.96 3.94 -13.68
N LEU A 563 -9.82 2.62 -13.89
CA LEU A 563 -8.90 1.79 -13.15
C LEU A 563 -7.43 2.10 -13.50
N ALA A 564 -7.14 2.35 -14.77
CA ALA A 564 -5.79 2.62 -15.26
C ALA A 564 -5.30 4.03 -14.89
N PHE A 565 -6.17 5.04 -14.98
CA PHE A 565 -5.81 6.44 -14.76
C PHE A 565 -6.28 6.98 -13.39
N GLY A 566 -7.19 6.28 -12.72
CA GLY A 566 -7.72 6.68 -11.41
C GLY A 566 -6.71 6.49 -10.28
N SER A 567 -6.77 7.35 -9.29
CA SER A 567 -5.98 7.27 -8.06
C SER A 567 -6.89 7.22 -6.83
N GLY A 568 -6.41 6.62 -5.74
CA GLY A 568 -7.10 6.59 -4.46
C GLY A 568 -8.55 6.10 -4.54
N PRO A 569 -9.52 6.90 -4.07
CA PRO A 569 -10.94 6.53 -4.02
C PRO A 569 -11.56 6.22 -5.39
N VAL A 570 -11.10 6.89 -6.47
CA VAL A 570 -11.57 6.65 -7.84
C VAL A 570 -11.19 5.25 -8.32
N ARG A 571 -10.00 4.78 -7.98
CA ARG A 571 -9.55 3.42 -8.31
C ARG A 571 -10.38 2.36 -7.56
N GLY A 572 -10.68 2.60 -6.27
CA GLY A 572 -11.55 1.73 -5.48
C GLY A 572 -12.96 1.63 -6.08
N PHE A 573 -13.56 2.75 -6.51
CA PHE A 573 -14.81 2.78 -7.27
C PHE A 573 -14.71 1.95 -8.55
N ALA A 574 -13.66 2.14 -9.36
CA ALA A 574 -13.47 1.48 -10.64
C ALA A 574 -13.35 -0.05 -10.51
N VAL A 575 -12.64 -0.55 -9.48
CA VAL A 575 -12.53 -2.00 -9.19
C VAL A 575 -13.91 -2.60 -8.96
N VAL A 576 -14.70 -2.03 -8.04
CA VAL A 576 -16.04 -2.51 -7.71
C VAL A 576 -16.96 -2.43 -8.93
N HIS A 577 -16.87 -1.35 -9.69
CA HIS A 577 -17.67 -1.14 -10.90
C HIS A 577 -17.39 -2.18 -11.99
N CYS A 578 -16.12 -2.42 -12.33
CA CYS A 578 -15.73 -3.43 -13.33
C CYS A 578 -16.15 -4.85 -12.91
N LEU A 579 -15.90 -5.21 -11.65
CA LEU A 579 -16.32 -6.51 -11.13
C LEU A 579 -17.84 -6.64 -11.09
N GLY A 580 -18.55 -5.56 -10.72
CA GLY A 580 -20.03 -5.50 -10.76
C GLY A 580 -20.61 -5.76 -12.14
N ILE A 581 -19.99 -5.22 -13.20
CA ILE A 581 -20.39 -5.49 -14.59
C ILE A 581 -20.22 -6.98 -14.93
N VAL A 582 -19.08 -7.57 -14.62
CA VAL A 582 -18.79 -8.98 -14.94
C VAL A 582 -19.75 -9.90 -14.19
N THR A 583 -19.97 -9.66 -12.89
CA THR A 583 -20.90 -10.48 -12.08
C THR A 583 -22.35 -10.29 -12.50
N SER A 584 -22.76 -9.08 -12.91
CA SER A 584 -24.11 -8.80 -13.40
C SER A 584 -24.42 -9.52 -14.70
N MET A 585 -23.48 -9.56 -15.66
CA MET A 585 -23.63 -10.32 -16.90
C MET A 585 -23.80 -11.82 -16.61
N PHE A 586 -22.97 -12.38 -15.75
CA PHE A 586 -23.08 -13.78 -15.35
C PHE A 586 -24.44 -14.08 -14.70
N SER A 587 -24.85 -13.22 -13.76
CA SER A 587 -26.14 -13.37 -13.05
C SER A 587 -27.34 -13.25 -13.98
N ALA A 588 -27.40 -12.20 -14.80
CA ALA A 588 -28.54 -11.97 -15.68
C ALA A 588 -28.67 -13.03 -16.79
N VAL A 589 -27.54 -13.42 -17.41
CA VAL A 589 -27.55 -14.32 -18.57
C VAL A 589 -27.61 -15.79 -18.16
N MET A 590 -26.84 -16.19 -17.15
CA MET A 590 -26.73 -17.60 -16.78
C MET A 590 -27.62 -17.98 -15.60
N PHE A 591 -27.56 -17.22 -14.49
CA PHE A 591 -28.31 -17.60 -13.29
C PHE A 591 -29.81 -17.36 -13.45
N SER A 592 -30.24 -16.19 -13.92
CA SER A 592 -31.65 -15.87 -14.19
C SER A 592 -32.25 -16.88 -15.16
N ARG A 593 -31.58 -17.15 -16.29
CA ARG A 593 -32.03 -18.18 -17.26
C ARG A 593 -32.09 -19.58 -16.65
N GLY A 594 -31.14 -19.90 -15.76
CA GLY A 594 -31.12 -21.15 -15.00
C GLY A 594 -32.37 -21.33 -14.15
N LEU A 595 -32.79 -20.29 -13.40
CA LEU A 595 -34.02 -20.29 -12.59
C LEU A 595 -35.27 -20.44 -13.45
N VAL A 596 -35.37 -19.65 -14.51
CA VAL A 596 -36.52 -19.73 -15.45
C VAL A 596 -36.62 -21.12 -16.09
N ASN A 597 -35.49 -21.70 -16.49
CA ASN A 597 -35.47 -23.07 -17.06
C ASN A 597 -35.81 -24.14 -16.02
N LEU A 598 -35.40 -23.94 -14.76
CA LEU A 598 -35.72 -24.89 -13.68
C LEU A 598 -37.23 -24.94 -13.39
N TRP A 599 -37.90 -23.79 -13.49
CA TRP A 599 -39.33 -23.66 -13.25
C TRP A 599 -40.18 -24.04 -14.47
N TYR A 600 -39.93 -23.38 -15.61
CA TYR A 600 -40.75 -23.55 -16.82
C TYR A 600 -40.28 -24.70 -17.72
N GLY A 601 -39.02 -25.10 -17.66
CA GLY A 601 -38.45 -26.17 -18.51
C GLY A 601 -38.92 -27.57 -18.17
N ARG A 602 -39.56 -27.78 -17.00
CA ARG A 602 -40.17 -29.08 -16.61
C ARG A 602 -41.51 -29.32 -17.26
N GLN A 603 -42.21 -28.30 -17.72
CA GLN A 603 -43.53 -28.38 -18.32
C GLN A 603 -43.43 -28.70 -19.82
N LYS A 604 -44.12 -29.77 -20.29
CA LYS A 604 -44.09 -30.17 -21.71
C LYS A 604 -44.83 -29.20 -22.63
N LYS A 605 -45.92 -28.55 -22.18
CA LYS A 605 -46.62 -27.46 -22.86
C LYS A 605 -46.96 -26.36 -21.88
N LEU A 606 -46.39 -25.18 -22.08
CA LEU A 606 -46.70 -23.96 -21.35
C LEU A 606 -47.94 -23.30 -21.98
N LYS A 607 -49.00 -23.11 -21.20
CA LYS A 607 -50.20 -22.39 -21.65
C LYS A 607 -49.99 -20.85 -21.54
N SER A 608 -49.32 -20.38 -20.52
CA SER A 608 -49.05 -18.97 -20.26
C SER A 608 -47.76 -18.78 -19.47
N VAL A 609 -47.22 -17.57 -19.47
CA VAL A 609 -46.04 -17.14 -18.69
C VAL A 609 -46.47 -16.02 -17.76
N SER A 610 -46.12 -16.12 -16.48
CA SER A 610 -46.40 -15.09 -15.48
C SER A 610 -45.32 -14.00 -15.54
N ILE A 611 -45.53 -12.98 -16.41
CA ILE A 611 -44.60 -11.89 -16.69
C ILE A 611 -45.27 -10.49 -16.61
N GLY A 612 -46.46 -10.44 -15.98
CA GLY A 612 -47.28 -9.24 -15.90
C GLY A 612 -48.10 -8.97 -17.18
N GLN A 613 -48.59 -7.77 -17.34
CA GLN A 613 -49.46 -7.43 -18.47
C GLN A 613 -48.68 -7.40 -19.79
N VAL A 614 -49.14 -8.17 -20.77
CA VAL A 614 -48.64 -8.15 -22.16
C VAL A 614 -49.62 -7.31 -22.97
N TRP A 615 -49.35 -6.01 -23.12
CA TRP A 615 -50.22 -5.11 -23.92
C TRP A 615 -50.16 -5.51 -25.39
N ARG A 616 -51.31 -5.72 -26.01
CA ARG A 616 -51.46 -6.01 -27.45
C ARG A 616 -52.14 -4.81 -28.11
N PRO A 617 -51.54 -4.15 -29.12
CA PRO A 617 -52.22 -3.10 -29.86
C PRO A 617 -53.46 -3.72 -30.57
N GLY A 618 -54.64 -3.17 -30.31
CA GLY A 618 -55.91 -3.63 -30.90
C GLY A 618 -56.60 -4.80 -30.20
N GLY A 619 -56.10 -5.28 -29.07
CA GLY A 619 -56.79 -6.24 -28.21
C GLY A 619 -57.78 -5.55 -27.27
N THR A 620 -59.02 -5.92 -27.27
CA THR A 620 -60.03 -5.55 -26.26
C THR A 620 -59.47 -5.91 -24.87
N PRO A 621 -59.55 -5.02 -23.85
CA PRO A 621 -59.18 -5.38 -22.48
C PRO A 621 -60.02 -6.63 -22.08
N PRO A 622 -59.44 -7.57 -21.28
CA PRO A 622 -60.24 -8.68 -20.77
C PRO A 622 -61.45 -8.07 -20.05
N ALA A 623 -62.63 -8.46 -20.49
CA ALA A 623 -63.88 -8.08 -19.83
C ALA A 623 -63.72 -8.45 -18.34
N ALA A 624 -63.88 -7.47 -17.48
CA ALA A 624 -64.03 -7.73 -16.06
C ALA A 624 -65.17 -8.77 -15.94
N GLU A 625 -64.90 -9.93 -15.39
CA GLU A 625 -65.96 -10.88 -15.01
C GLU A 625 -66.88 -10.12 -14.04
N ILE A 626 -67.96 -9.62 -14.61
CA ILE A 626 -69.10 -9.18 -13.84
C ILE A 626 -69.67 -10.45 -13.26
N GLN A 627 -69.43 -10.73 -12.00
CA GLN A 627 -70.18 -11.73 -11.26
C GLN A 627 -71.65 -11.34 -11.36
N PRO A 628 -72.54 -12.24 -11.80
CA PRO A 628 -73.99 -11.97 -11.76
C PRO A 628 -74.35 -11.83 -10.28
N SER A 629 -74.86 -10.68 -9.93
CA SER A 629 -75.52 -10.44 -8.65
C SER A 629 -76.74 -11.35 -8.62
N ASP A 630 -76.76 -12.32 -7.75
CA ASP A 630 -77.98 -13.08 -7.41
C ASP A 630 -79.05 -12.09 -6.94
N ALA A 631 -80.02 -11.87 -7.82
CA ALA A 631 -81.28 -11.24 -7.49
C ALA A 631 -82.24 -12.30 -7.06
N SER A 632 -82.56 -12.34 -5.80
CA SER A 632 -83.91 -12.73 -5.29
C SER A 632 -84.02 -12.25 -3.85
#